data_274c3be068be5b40fb18fa5ca648c94a
#
_entry.id   274c3be068be5b40fb18fa5ca648c94a
#
_cell.length_a   1.000
_cell.length_b   1.000
_cell.length_c   1.000
_cell.angle_alpha   90.00
_cell.angle_beta   90.00
_cell.angle_gamma   90.00
#
_symmetry.space_group_name_H-M   'P 1'
#
loop_
_entity.id
_entity.type
_entity.pdbx_description
1 polymer ?
#
loop_
_entity_poly.entity_id
_entity_poly.type
_entity_poly.pdbx_seq_one_letter_code
_entity_poly.pdbx_strand_id
1 'polypeptide(L)'
;MTSILGISAFYHDSAACIVINGKIVAAAQEERFTRIKHDLSYPKNAINFVLKFANLNLSDLDYIVFFEKPFLKFERLLETYLAFAPKGFFQFTKAMPVWLSEKLFQKNALINHLKNHDKNFKDDKKLFFSEHHLSHAASAFFPSPFEEAVVLTADGVGEGATT
;
A
#
# COMPACT_ATOMS: atom_id res chain seq x y z
N MET A 1 15.16 -17.13 7.56
CA MET A 1 15.36 -15.74 7.08
C MET A 1 14.00 -15.27 6.63
N THR A 2 13.48 -14.17 7.17
CA THR A 2 12.18 -13.63 6.79
C THR A 2 12.38 -12.40 5.92
N SER A 3 11.81 -12.42 4.70
CA SER A 3 11.92 -11.37 3.70
C SER A 3 10.54 -10.79 3.37
N ILE A 4 10.39 -9.47 3.48
CA ILE A 4 9.12 -8.76 3.31
C ILE A 4 9.31 -7.62 2.31
N LEU A 5 8.51 -7.57 1.27
CA LEU A 5 8.41 -6.43 0.35
C LEU A 5 7.22 -5.56 0.72
N GLY A 6 7.47 -4.33 1.16
CA GLY A 6 6.45 -3.30 1.33
C GLY A 6 6.21 -2.54 0.03
N ILE A 7 4.96 -2.30 -0.32
CA ILE A 7 4.55 -1.57 -1.54
C ILE A 7 3.54 -0.48 -1.18
N SER A 8 3.81 0.76 -1.64
CA SER A 8 2.85 1.85 -1.73
C SER A 8 2.62 2.18 -3.20
N ALA A 9 1.35 2.24 -3.65
CA ALA A 9 1.00 2.52 -5.04
C ALA A 9 -0.46 2.95 -5.22
N PHE A 10 -0.80 3.48 -6.41
CA PHE A 10 -2.14 3.78 -6.90
C PHE A 10 -2.84 4.97 -6.23
N TYR A 11 -2.09 5.79 -5.48
CA TYR A 11 -2.63 7.03 -4.93
C TYR A 11 -1.67 8.21 -5.20
N HIS A 12 -0.52 8.27 -4.54
CA HIS A 12 0.59 9.17 -4.81
C HIS A 12 1.89 8.58 -4.26
N ASP A 13 3.02 9.08 -4.73
CA ASP A 13 4.36 8.76 -4.20
C ASP A 13 4.62 7.25 -4.10
N SER A 14 4.35 6.53 -5.19
CA SER A 14 4.57 5.09 -5.24
C SER A 14 5.99 4.71 -4.87
N ALA A 15 6.13 3.68 -4.03
CA ALA A 15 7.40 3.29 -3.44
C ALA A 15 7.46 1.80 -3.15
N ALA A 16 8.68 1.29 -2.98
CA ALA A 16 8.93 -0.06 -2.50
C ALA A 16 10.04 -0.07 -1.45
N CYS A 17 9.93 -0.99 -0.50
CA CYS A 17 10.91 -1.22 0.56
C CYS A 17 11.08 -2.72 0.78
N ILE A 18 12.32 -3.19 0.96
CA ILE A 18 12.61 -4.57 1.36
C ILE A 18 13.14 -4.62 2.79
N VAL A 19 12.49 -5.46 3.60
CA VAL A 19 12.86 -5.71 5.00
C VAL A 19 13.30 -7.17 5.13
N ILE A 20 14.46 -7.41 5.70
CA ILE A 20 15.00 -8.76 5.94
C ILE A 20 15.32 -8.92 7.42
N ASN A 21 14.73 -9.92 8.05
CA ASN A 21 14.90 -10.20 9.49
C ASN A 21 14.69 -8.94 10.37
N GLY A 22 13.67 -8.12 10.05
CA GLY A 22 13.34 -6.90 10.78
C GLY A 22 14.23 -5.69 10.46
N LYS A 23 15.18 -5.80 9.53
CA LYS A 23 16.03 -4.68 9.12
C LYS A 23 15.65 -4.18 7.74
N ILE A 24 15.49 -2.86 7.61
CA ILE A 24 15.31 -2.21 6.30
C ILE A 24 16.61 -2.33 5.52
N VAL A 25 16.57 -3.04 4.40
CA VAL A 25 17.75 -3.29 3.55
C VAL A 25 17.85 -2.26 2.44
N ALA A 26 16.74 -1.94 1.80
CA ALA A 26 16.66 -0.91 0.76
C ALA A 26 15.22 -0.36 0.66
N ALA A 27 15.10 0.91 0.28
CA ALA A 27 13.84 1.56 -0.02
C ALA A 27 14.03 2.58 -1.15
N ALA A 28 13.02 2.74 -2.01
CA ALA A 28 13.04 3.72 -3.10
C ALA A 28 11.63 4.14 -3.49
N GLN A 29 11.50 5.40 -3.91
CA GLN A 29 10.31 5.91 -4.57
C GLN A 29 10.42 5.72 -6.09
N GLU A 30 9.30 5.44 -6.75
CA GLU A 30 9.24 5.23 -8.19
C GLU A 30 9.65 6.49 -8.98
N GLU A 31 9.29 7.67 -8.48
CA GLU A 31 9.66 8.96 -9.08
C GLU A 31 11.17 9.16 -9.24
N ARG A 32 12.02 8.47 -8.46
CA ARG A 32 13.49 8.54 -8.60
C ARG A 32 13.94 7.96 -9.94
N PHE A 33 13.16 7.04 -10.48
CA PHE A 33 13.44 6.35 -11.74
C PHE A 33 12.67 6.97 -12.92
N THR A 34 11.37 7.21 -12.72
CA THR A 34 10.48 7.74 -13.78
C THR A 34 10.62 9.25 -13.99
N ARG A 35 11.11 9.99 -12.98
CA ARG A 35 11.17 11.46 -12.96
C ARG A 35 9.79 12.13 -13.04
N ILE A 36 8.74 11.39 -12.75
CA ILE A 36 7.36 11.90 -12.66
C ILE A 36 7.11 12.21 -11.19
N LYS A 37 6.85 13.50 -10.88
CA LYS A 37 6.54 13.93 -9.51
C LYS A 37 5.23 13.31 -9.05
N HIS A 38 5.22 12.78 -7.81
CA HIS A 38 4.06 12.09 -7.22
C HIS A 38 3.55 10.91 -8.08
N ASP A 39 4.46 10.19 -8.73
CA ASP A 39 4.10 9.02 -9.54
C ASP A 39 3.20 8.06 -8.75
N LEU A 40 2.03 7.76 -9.31
CA LEU A 40 1.00 6.91 -8.70
C LEU A 40 0.98 5.50 -9.30
N SER A 41 1.83 5.21 -10.27
CA SER A 41 1.86 3.93 -10.96
C SER A 41 2.33 2.78 -10.07
N TYR A 42 2.17 1.53 -10.54
CA TYR A 42 2.81 0.38 -9.89
C TYR A 42 4.34 0.57 -9.88
N PRO A 43 5.02 0.51 -8.71
CA PRO A 43 6.41 0.92 -8.55
C PRO A 43 7.39 -0.14 -9.07
N LYS A 44 7.34 -0.42 -10.37
CA LYS A 44 8.11 -1.47 -11.01
C LYS A 44 9.62 -1.27 -10.86
N ASN A 45 10.09 -0.03 -11.07
CA ASN A 45 11.52 0.27 -11.00
C ASN A 45 12.03 0.25 -9.56
N ALA A 46 11.24 0.78 -8.62
CA ALA A 46 11.57 0.74 -7.20
C ALA A 46 11.64 -0.71 -6.69
N ILE A 47 10.67 -1.57 -7.07
CA ILE A 47 10.69 -3.01 -6.74
C ILE A 47 11.95 -3.67 -7.32
N ASN A 48 12.24 -3.46 -8.59
CA ASN A 48 13.46 -4.00 -9.22
C ASN A 48 14.72 -3.57 -8.47
N PHE A 49 14.78 -2.29 -8.08
CA PHE A 49 15.93 -1.75 -7.34
C PHE A 49 16.12 -2.45 -5.99
N VAL A 50 15.06 -2.52 -5.16
CA VAL A 50 15.19 -3.10 -3.81
C VAL A 50 15.43 -4.60 -3.85
N LEU A 51 14.83 -5.34 -4.79
CA LEU A 51 15.09 -6.76 -4.99
C LEU A 51 16.52 -7.04 -5.44
N LYS A 52 17.00 -6.26 -6.42
CA LYS A 52 18.39 -6.37 -6.89
C LYS A 52 19.38 -6.07 -5.77
N PHE A 53 19.13 -5.04 -4.95
CA PHE A 53 19.99 -4.68 -3.83
C PHE A 53 20.04 -5.80 -2.77
N ALA A 54 18.91 -6.48 -2.53
CA ALA A 54 18.81 -7.61 -1.61
C ALA A 54 19.29 -8.95 -2.20
N ASN A 55 19.58 -8.99 -3.51
CA ASN A 55 19.88 -10.20 -4.26
C ASN A 55 18.80 -11.29 -4.15
N LEU A 56 17.53 -10.87 -4.27
CA LEU A 56 16.33 -11.71 -4.20
C LEU A 56 15.46 -11.53 -5.45
N ASN A 57 14.68 -12.57 -5.80
CA ASN A 57 13.59 -12.46 -6.75
C ASN A 57 12.25 -12.25 -6.02
N LEU A 58 11.25 -11.76 -6.73
CA LEU A 58 9.91 -11.54 -6.16
C LEU A 58 9.29 -12.86 -5.66
N SER A 59 9.51 -13.96 -6.39
CA SER A 59 9.05 -15.31 -6.03
C SER A 59 9.67 -15.87 -4.76
N ASP A 60 10.90 -15.41 -4.40
CA ASP A 60 11.65 -15.89 -3.24
C ASP A 60 11.20 -15.25 -1.93
N LEU A 61 10.42 -14.17 -1.99
CA LEU A 61 9.93 -13.46 -0.82
C LEU A 61 8.95 -14.29 0.01
N ASP A 62 9.02 -14.13 1.32
CA ASP A 62 8.05 -14.75 2.24
C ASP A 62 6.72 -14.00 2.23
N TYR A 63 6.78 -12.65 2.23
CA TYR A 63 5.59 -11.79 2.31
C TYR A 63 5.72 -10.56 1.41
N ILE A 64 4.56 -10.13 0.89
CA ILE A 64 4.38 -8.84 0.22
C ILE A 64 3.28 -8.09 0.97
N VAL A 65 3.53 -6.86 1.37
CA VAL A 65 2.59 -6.06 2.17
C VAL A 65 2.26 -4.78 1.42
N PHE A 66 0.97 -4.57 1.19
CA PHE A 66 0.44 -3.33 0.65
C PHE A 66 0.00 -2.41 1.79
N PHE A 67 0.22 -1.11 1.65
CA PHE A 67 0.16 -0.12 2.74
C PHE A 67 -1.25 0.23 3.23
N GLU A 68 -2.31 -0.16 2.53
CA GLU A 68 -3.70 0.14 2.90
C GLU A 68 -4.65 -1.03 2.63
N LYS A 69 -5.80 -1.05 3.33
CA LYS A 69 -6.89 -2.01 3.13
C LYS A 69 -8.01 -1.35 2.30
N PRO A 70 -8.14 -1.65 1.00
CA PRO A 70 -9.14 -1.00 0.13
C PRO A 70 -10.58 -1.16 0.62
N PHE A 71 -10.90 -2.30 1.24
CA PHE A 71 -12.25 -2.60 1.73
C PHE A 71 -12.66 -1.72 2.91
N LEU A 72 -11.77 -1.36 3.82
CA LEU A 72 -12.09 -0.49 4.96
C LEU A 72 -12.47 0.93 4.50
N LYS A 73 -11.80 1.45 3.47
CA LYS A 73 -12.20 2.73 2.87
C LYS A 73 -13.60 2.68 2.25
N PHE A 74 -13.93 1.58 1.60
CA PHE A 74 -15.26 1.38 1.04
C PHE A 74 -16.35 1.29 2.13
N GLU A 75 -16.12 0.50 3.17
CA GLU A 75 -17.01 0.36 4.32
C GLU A 75 -17.31 1.72 4.97
N ARG A 76 -16.28 2.51 5.25
CA ARG A 76 -16.42 3.88 5.78
C ARG A 76 -17.30 4.76 4.88
N LEU A 77 -17.11 4.70 3.57
CA LEU A 77 -17.89 5.50 2.62
C LEU A 77 -19.37 5.13 2.65
N LEU A 78 -19.65 3.83 2.75
CA LEU A 78 -21.00 3.30 2.88
C LEU A 78 -21.62 3.68 4.23
N GLU A 79 -20.93 3.51 5.34
CA GLU A 79 -21.37 3.89 6.69
C GLU A 79 -21.67 5.39 6.77
N THR A 80 -20.76 6.23 6.24
CA THR A 80 -20.96 7.69 6.20
C THR A 80 -22.21 8.05 5.42
N TYR A 81 -22.45 7.43 4.27
CA TYR A 81 -23.67 7.67 3.52
C TYR A 81 -24.92 7.25 4.29
N LEU A 82 -24.92 6.05 4.88
CA LEU A 82 -26.07 5.56 5.66
C LEU A 82 -26.38 6.46 6.86
N ALA A 83 -25.35 6.98 7.52
CA ALA A 83 -25.51 7.87 8.67
C ALA A 83 -26.15 9.23 8.31
N PHE A 84 -25.92 9.72 7.08
CA PHE A 84 -26.41 11.03 6.64
C PHE A 84 -27.51 10.96 5.57
N ALA A 85 -27.97 9.77 5.19
CA ALA A 85 -29.01 9.60 4.19
C ALA A 85 -30.28 10.39 4.57
N PRO A 86 -30.98 11.00 3.58
CA PRO A 86 -30.70 10.99 2.13
C PRO A 86 -29.74 12.09 1.67
N LYS A 87 -29.12 12.84 2.59
CA LYS A 87 -28.15 13.89 2.25
C LYS A 87 -26.94 13.25 1.54
N GLY A 88 -26.46 13.90 0.47
CA GLY A 88 -25.31 13.41 -0.29
C GLY A 88 -25.60 12.28 -1.28
N PHE A 89 -26.89 11.96 -1.56
CA PHE A 89 -27.25 10.87 -2.48
C PHE A 89 -26.60 11.01 -3.86
N PHE A 90 -26.62 12.20 -4.45
CA PHE A 90 -26.01 12.42 -5.76
C PHE A 90 -24.48 12.27 -5.75
N GLN A 91 -23.81 12.71 -4.68
CA GLN A 91 -22.37 12.51 -4.53
C GLN A 91 -22.04 11.03 -4.37
N PHE A 92 -22.82 10.32 -3.55
CA PHE A 92 -22.66 8.89 -3.33
C PHE A 92 -22.84 8.09 -4.63
N THR A 93 -23.90 8.35 -5.40
CA THR A 93 -24.16 7.66 -6.66
C THR A 93 -23.09 7.91 -7.73
N LYS A 94 -22.42 9.08 -7.70
CA LYS A 94 -21.28 9.37 -8.57
C LYS A 94 -20.00 8.71 -8.10
N ALA A 95 -19.77 8.65 -6.79
CA ALA A 95 -18.56 8.08 -6.21
C ALA A 95 -18.55 6.54 -6.28
N MET A 96 -19.70 5.91 -6.06
CA MET A 96 -19.81 4.45 -5.98
C MET A 96 -19.27 3.68 -7.18
N PRO A 97 -19.59 4.01 -8.45
CA PRO A 97 -19.04 3.28 -9.60
C PRO A 97 -17.52 3.36 -9.68
N VAL A 98 -16.95 4.54 -9.37
CA VAL A 98 -15.49 4.76 -9.35
C VAL A 98 -14.84 3.89 -8.27
N TRP A 99 -15.40 3.90 -7.06
CA TRP A 99 -14.88 3.08 -5.95
C TRP A 99 -15.00 1.57 -6.23
N LEU A 100 -16.13 1.14 -6.78
CA LEU A 100 -16.33 -0.26 -7.15
C LEU A 100 -15.35 -0.71 -8.23
N SER A 101 -15.13 0.12 -9.25
CA SER A 101 -14.24 -0.24 -10.37
C SER A 101 -12.76 -0.14 -10.02
N GLU A 102 -12.35 0.85 -9.22
CA GLU A 102 -10.93 1.09 -8.96
C GLU A 102 -10.43 0.42 -7.69
N LYS A 103 -11.21 0.46 -6.60
CA LYS A 103 -10.73 0.04 -5.27
C LYS A 103 -11.05 -1.42 -4.94
N LEU A 104 -12.22 -1.94 -5.29
CA LEU A 104 -12.53 -3.36 -5.07
C LEU A 104 -11.64 -4.28 -5.90
N PHE A 105 -11.26 -3.85 -7.10
CA PHE A 105 -10.37 -4.62 -7.98
C PHE A 105 -8.89 -4.36 -7.73
N GLN A 106 -8.52 -3.45 -6.79
CA GLN A 106 -7.13 -3.10 -6.51
C GLN A 106 -6.28 -4.32 -6.12
N LYS A 107 -6.83 -5.25 -5.32
CA LYS A 107 -6.14 -6.51 -5.00
C LYS A 107 -5.80 -7.30 -6.27
N ASN A 108 -6.77 -7.47 -7.15
CA ASN A 108 -6.56 -8.22 -8.40
C ASN A 108 -5.60 -7.51 -9.35
N ALA A 109 -5.70 -6.16 -9.42
CA ALA A 109 -4.77 -5.35 -10.19
C ALA A 109 -3.33 -5.53 -9.67
N LEU A 110 -3.13 -5.44 -8.35
CA LEU A 110 -1.82 -5.64 -7.74
C LEU A 110 -1.27 -7.05 -8.00
N ILE A 111 -2.10 -8.09 -7.83
CA ILE A 111 -1.72 -9.48 -8.16
C ILE A 111 -1.31 -9.61 -9.63
N ASN A 112 -2.07 -9.02 -10.55
CA ASN A 112 -1.74 -9.04 -11.98
C ASN A 112 -0.41 -8.32 -12.27
N HIS A 113 -0.17 -7.17 -11.62
CA HIS A 113 1.12 -6.48 -11.75
C HIS A 113 2.28 -7.34 -11.22
N LEU A 114 2.12 -7.98 -10.06
CA LEU A 114 3.14 -8.87 -9.50
C LEU A 114 3.43 -10.07 -10.39
N LYS A 115 2.39 -10.74 -10.94
CA LYS A 115 2.54 -11.86 -11.89
C LYS A 115 3.17 -11.44 -13.22
N ASN A 116 2.91 -10.21 -13.67
CA ASN A 116 3.56 -9.67 -14.87
C ASN A 116 5.00 -9.24 -14.61
N HIS A 117 5.31 -8.89 -13.36
CA HIS A 117 6.65 -8.50 -12.94
C HIS A 117 7.58 -9.72 -12.85
N ASP A 118 7.10 -10.79 -12.22
CA ASP A 118 7.79 -12.08 -12.13
C ASP A 118 6.83 -13.23 -12.44
N LYS A 119 7.05 -13.91 -13.55
CA LYS A 119 6.23 -15.04 -13.99
C LYS A 119 6.29 -16.26 -13.06
N ASN A 120 7.31 -16.33 -12.21
CA ASN A 120 7.45 -17.37 -11.20
C ASN A 120 6.65 -17.06 -9.92
N PHE A 121 6.17 -15.82 -9.76
CA PHE A 121 5.29 -15.44 -8.65
C PHE A 121 3.89 -16.05 -8.88
N LYS A 122 3.57 -17.12 -8.14
CA LYS A 122 2.29 -17.85 -8.28
C LYS A 122 1.43 -17.80 -7.02
N ASP A 123 2.04 -17.53 -5.86
CA ASP A 123 1.38 -17.60 -4.56
C ASP A 123 0.88 -16.22 -4.11
N ASP A 124 -0.40 -15.94 -4.44
CA ASP A 124 -1.10 -14.74 -4.00
C ASP A 124 -1.42 -14.71 -2.49
N LYS A 125 -1.27 -15.84 -1.78
CA LYS A 125 -1.40 -15.91 -0.33
C LYS A 125 -0.28 -15.19 0.40
N LYS A 126 0.83 -14.91 -0.28
CA LYS A 126 1.92 -14.08 0.26
C LYS A 126 1.58 -12.58 0.31
N LEU A 127 0.48 -12.14 -0.33
CA LEU A 127 0.05 -10.75 -0.37
C LEU A 127 -0.86 -10.41 0.82
N PHE A 128 -0.40 -9.46 1.63
CA PHE A 128 -1.09 -8.93 2.79
C PHE A 128 -1.39 -7.44 2.62
N PHE A 129 -2.33 -6.94 3.41
CA PHE A 129 -2.73 -5.54 3.43
C PHE A 129 -2.64 -5.02 4.87
N SER A 130 -1.90 -3.94 5.08
CA SER A 130 -1.80 -3.26 6.35
C SER A 130 -2.91 -2.22 6.49
N GLU A 131 -3.24 -1.82 7.71
CA GLU A 131 -4.07 -0.65 7.94
C GLU A 131 -3.29 0.63 7.65
N HIS A 132 -3.97 1.63 7.06
CA HIS A 132 -3.34 2.87 6.60
C HIS A 132 -2.62 3.61 7.73
N HIS A 133 -3.30 3.89 8.84
CA HIS A 133 -2.70 4.58 9.99
C HIS A 133 -1.64 3.73 10.69
N LEU A 134 -1.79 2.39 10.71
CA LEU A 134 -0.74 1.51 11.22
C LEU A 134 0.51 1.59 10.34
N SER A 135 0.35 1.70 9.02
CA SER A 135 1.49 1.90 8.09
C SER A 135 2.20 3.22 8.33
N HIS A 136 1.46 4.32 8.58
CA HIS A 136 2.05 5.61 8.97
C HIS A 136 2.81 5.50 10.30
N ALA A 137 2.18 4.94 11.34
CA ALA A 137 2.81 4.76 12.64
C ALA A 137 4.10 3.93 12.55
N ALA A 138 4.04 2.80 11.83
CA ALA A 138 5.17 1.92 11.63
C ALA A 138 6.32 2.61 10.88
N SER A 139 6.02 3.42 9.87
CA SER A 139 7.02 4.15 9.08
C SER A 139 7.79 5.19 9.89
N ALA A 140 7.19 5.74 10.93
CA ALA A 140 7.83 6.69 11.83
C ALA A 140 8.56 5.99 13.00
N PHE A 141 7.91 5.00 13.62
CA PHE A 141 8.40 4.36 14.84
C PHE A 141 9.59 3.42 14.60
N PHE A 142 9.46 2.46 13.66
CA PHE A 142 10.50 1.44 13.49
C PHE A 142 11.87 1.95 13.01
N PRO A 143 12.00 3.03 12.20
CA PRO A 143 13.28 3.63 11.89
C PRO A 143 13.82 4.54 12.99
N SER A 144 13.00 4.87 14.01
CA SER A 144 13.40 5.77 15.10
C SER A 144 14.33 5.06 16.09
N PRO A 145 15.09 5.81 16.91
CA PRO A 145 15.93 5.24 17.94
C PRO A 145 15.18 4.90 19.24
N PHE A 146 13.83 5.07 19.28
CA PHE A 146 13.05 4.89 20.51
C PHE A 146 12.59 3.45 20.66
N GLU A 147 12.71 2.91 21.88
CA GLU A 147 12.13 1.60 22.24
C GLU A 147 10.63 1.71 22.55
N GLU A 148 10.22 2.86 23.11
CA GLU A 148 8.83 3.20 23.41
C GLU A 148 8.57 4.65 23.00
N ALA A 149 7.41 4.90 22.33
CA ALA A 149 7.01 6.23 21.93
C ALA A 149 5.49 6.34 21.77
N VAL A 150 4.98 7.55 21.95
CA VAL A 150 3.64 7.92 21.50
C VAL A 150 3.74 8.34 20.04
N VAL A 151 2.95 7.72 19.18
CA VAL A 151 2.92 8.05 17.75
C VAL A 151 1.59 8.72 17.44
N LEU A 152 1.66 9.95 16.93
CA LEU A 152 0.50 10.67 16.40
C LEU A 152 0.46 10.51 14.88
N THR A 153 -0.63 9.98 14.37
CA THR A 153 -0.91 9.95 12.93
C THR A 153 -1.99 10.98 12.62
N ALA A 154 -1.76 11.83 11.63
CA ALA A 154 -2.75 12.79 11.14
C ALA A 154 -2.79 12.71 9.61
N ASP A 155 -3.96 12.41 9.08
CA ASP A 155 -4.15 12.22 7.64
C ASP A 155 -5.41 12.94 7.18
N GLY A 156 -5.40 13.45 5.93
CA GLY A 156 -6.55 14.08 5.33
C GLY A 156 -7.69 13.10 5.04
N VAL A 157 -7.37 11.87 4.68
CA VAL A 157 -8.34 10.81 4.33
C VAL A 157 -7.80 9.43 4.70
N GLY A 158 -7.93 9.04 5.95
CA GLY A 158 -7.63 7.68 6.42
C GLY A 158 -8.70 6.64 6.08
N GLU A 159 -8.51 5.40 6.52
CA GLU A 159 -9.48 4.30 6.32
C GLU A 159 -10.72 4.45 7.20
N GLY A 160 -10.55 4.70 8.49
CA GLY A 160 -11.64 4.84 9.47
C GLY A 160 -11.59 6.12 10.29
N ALA A 161 -10.44 6.73 10.41
CA ALA A 161 -10.20 7.96 11.17
C ALA A 161 -9.30 8.90 10.39
N THR A 162 -9.26 10.18 10.79
CA THR A 162 -8.30 11.18 10.31
C THR A 162 -7.11 11.34 11.26
N THR A 163 -7.27 10.91 12.51
CA THR A 163 -6.25 10.86 13.55
C THR A 163 -6.40 9.61 14.39
#